data_8b490142a136acc2438e9325977fce90
#
_entry.id   8b490142a136acc2438e9325977fce90
#
_cell.length_a   1.000
_cell.length_b   1.000
_cell.length_c   1.000
_cell.angle_alpha   90.00
_cell.angle_beta   90.00
_cell.angle_gamma   90.00
#
_symmetry.space_group_name_H-M   'P 1'
#
loop_
_entity.id
_entity.type
_entity.pdbx_description
1 polymer ?
#
loop_
_entity_poly.entity_id
_entity_poly.type
_entity_poly.pdbx_seq_one_letter_code
_entity_poly.pdbx_strand_id
1 'polypeptide(L)'
;MARLTDFGSQYVALAVGNVEDFIIDEFVFAFIPGLDFRSPEPGDESIPTDGQIVHRSSLFRHGVVDDNRVTFSQMLDTDIGDFNFNWIGLVGNNQLVAFAYVPSTQKIKQLGSIEGNTISRNFVIEHLGIANAMPVQVSAQSWMYDYSDEVSLLKMSSVTTAVSVIGANTCGVKNAHWNMRLSEQLRQLEER
;
A
#
# COMPACT_ATOMS: atom_id res chain seq x y z
N MET A 1 5.54 -20.16 -3.89
CA MET A 1 4.17 -20.12 -3.30
C MET A 1 4.36 -19.82 -1.82
N ALA A 2 3.48 -19.07 -1.17
CA ALA A 2 3.64 -18.81 0.27
C ALA A 2 3.44 -20.10 1.05
N ARG A 3 4.26 -20.33 2.08
CA ARG A 3 4.19 -21.49 2.96
C ARG A 3 4.15 -21.04 4.42
N LEU A 4 3.30 -21.71 5.21
CA LEU A 4 3.35 -21.60 6.67
C LEU A 4 4.57 -22.36 7.21
N THR A 5 5.22 -21.80 8.22
CA THR A 5 6.20 -22.53 9.04
C THR A 5 5.49 -23.52 9.96
N ASP A 6 6.26 -24.38 10.61
CA ASP A 6 5.72 -25.28 11.63
C ASP A 6 5.11 -24.48 12.80
N PHE A 7 5.78 -23.38 13.21
CA PHE A 7 5.23 -22.43 14.18
C PHE A 7 3.94 -21.77 13.63
N GLY A 8 3.96 -21.27 12.40
CA GLY A 8 2.81 -20.61 11.80
C GLY A 8 1.58 -21.52 11.71
N SER A 9 1.79 -22.80 11.40
CA SER A 9 0.72 -23.79 11.37
C SER A 9 0.10 -24.04 12.75
N GLN A 10 0.93 -24.10 13.81
CA GLN A 10 0.46 -24.20 15.19
C GLN A 10 -0.25 -22.91 15.64
N TYR A 11 0.30 -21.76 15.31
CA TYR A 11 -0.26 -20.46 15.66
C TYR A 11 -1.65 -20.25 15.05
N VAL A 12 -1.83 -20.57 13.78
CA VAL A 12 -3.14 -20.54 13.12
C VAL A 12 -4.12 -21.52 13.79
N ALA A 13 -3.68 -22.74 14.11
CA ALA A 13 -4.54 -23.73 14.73
C ALA A 13 -5.03 -23.30 16.15
N LEU A 14 -4.16 -22.69 16.94
CA LEU A 14 -4.52 -22.12 18.25
C LEU A 14 -5.51 -20.97 18.12
N ALA A 15 -5.28 -20.09 17.15
CA ALA A 15 -6.15 -18.95 16.89
C ALA A 15 -7.54 -19.38 16.41
N VAL A 16 -7.63 -20.37 15.50
CA VAL A 16 -8.91 -20.94 15.07
C VAL A 16 -9.64 -21.61 16.25
N GLY A 17 -8.89 -22.20 17.20
CA GLY A 17 -9.42 -22.73 18.45
C GLY A 17 -9.84 -21.68 19.48
N ASN A 18 -9.76 -20.40 19.19
CA ASN A 18 -10.00 -19.27 20.11
C ASN A 18 -9.14 -19.31 21.39
N VAL A 19 -7.91 -19.82 21.28
CA VAL A 19 -6.93 -19.83 22.37
C VAL A 19 -6.09 -18.56 22.36
N GLU A 20 -5.77 -18.06 21.17
CA GLU A 20 -4.97 -16.85 20.94
C GLU A 20 -5.53 -16.08 19.75
N ASP A 21 -5.24 -14.77 19.65
CA ASP A 21 -5.55 -13.97 18.48
C ASP A 21 -4.50 -14.19 17.38
N PHE A 22 -4.93 -14.31 16.13
CA PHE A 22 -4.02 -14.41 15.00
C PHE A 22 -3.59 -13.01 14.56
N ILE A 23 -2.44 -12.58 15.05
CA ILE A 23 -1.89 -11.25 14.79
C ILE A 23 -0.58 -11.39 14.01
N ILE A 24 -0.49 -10.68 12.90
CA ILE A 24 0.76 -10.47 12.17
C ILE A 24 1.28 -9.08 12.53
N ASP A 25 2.54 -8.99 12.94
CA ASP A 25 3.17 -7.76 13.40
C ASP A 25 3.86 -7.02 12.27
N GLU A 26 4.54 -7.75 11.39
CA GLU A 26 5.33 -7.15 10.32
C GLU A 26 5.52 -8.03 9.08
N PHE A 27 5.78 -7.35 7.96
CA PHE A 27 6.38 -7.92 6.76
C PHE A 27 7.88 -7.72 6.80
N VAL A 28 8.61 -8.77 6.48
CA VAL A 28 10.06 -8.75 6.38
C VAL A 28 10.48 -9.09 4.96
N PHE A 29 11.35 -8.27 4.39
CA PHE A 29 11.96 -8.49 3.09
C PHE A 29 13.45 -8.74 3.29
N ALA A 30 13.98 -9.77 2.66
CA ALA A 30 15.39 -10.14 2.78
C ALA A 30 16.01 -10.48 1.42
N PHE A 31 17.31 -10.28 1.34
CA PHE A 31 18.11 -10.76 0.23
C PHE A 31 19.08 -11.84 0.73
N ILE A 32 18.84 -13.06 0.30
CA ILE A 32 19.66 -14.23 0.65
C ILE A 32 20.50 -14.60 -0.56
N PRO A 33 21.83 -14.40 -0.54
CA PRO A 33 22.69 -14.74 -1.65
C PRO A 33 22.62 -16.22 -2.01
N GLY A 34 22.43 -16.52 -3.31
CA GLY A 34 22.38 -17.90 -3.80
C GLY A 34 21.04 -18.63 -3.57
N LEU A 35 20.05 -17.99 -2.98
CA LEU A 35 18.71 -18.56 -2.84
C LEU A 35 18.05 -18.73 -4.22
N ASP A 36 17.71 -19.96 -4.58
CA ASP A 36 16.86 -20.23 -5.75
C ASP A 36 15.39 -20.23 -5.32
N PHE A 37 14.59 -19.36 -5.90
CA PHE A 37 13.16 -19.25 -5.62
C PHE A 37 12.34 -20.52 -5.97
N ARG A 38 12.96 -21.47 -6.69
CA ARG A 38 12.39 -22.78 -7.01
C ARG A 38 12.76 -23.85 -6.00
N SER A 39 13.64 -23.53 -5.04
CA SER A 39 14.00 -24.48 -3.99
C SER A 39 12.78 -24.86 -3.15
N PRO A 40 12.72 -26.07 -2.65
CA PRO A 40 11.68 -26.46 -1.69
C PRO A 40 11.74 -25.55 -0.45
N GLU A 41 10.57 -25.07 -0.04
CA GLU A 41 10.43 -24.24 1.15
C GLU A 41 10.39 -25.17 2.39
N PRO A 42 11.36 -25.13 3.31
CA PRO A 42 11.35 -25.97 4.51
C PRO A 42 10.30 -25.51 5.52
N GLY A 43 9.79 -26.42 6.34
CA GLY A 43 8.82 -26.06 7.38
C GLY A 43 9.45 -25.38 8.58
N ASP A 44 10.74 -25.63 8.83
CA ASP A 44 11.55 -25.09 9.93
C ASP A 44 12.32 -23.79 9.58
N GLU A 45 11.92 -23.12 8.49
CA GLU A 45 12.51 -21.82 8.11
C GLU A 45 12.43 -20.83 9.26
N SER A 46 13.45 -20.02 9.40
CA SER A 46 13.56 -19.00 10.43
C SER A 46 13.72 -17.60 9.81
N ILE A 47 13.52 -16.57 10.62
CA ILE A 47 13.76 -15.19 10.19
C ILE A 47 15.24 -15.06 9.77
N PRO A 48 15.51 -14.52 8.56
CA PRO A 48 16.89 -14.27 8.11
C PRO A 48 17.67 -13.38 9.08
N THR A 49 18.97 -13.46 9.03
CA THR A 49 19.84 -12.61 9.86
C THR A 49 19.65 -11.13 9.52
N ASP A 50 19.90 -10.24 10.47
CA ASP A 50 19.75 -8.78 10.27
C ASP A 50 20.58 -8.25 9.09
N GLY A 51 21.72 -8.86 8.78
CA GLY A 51 22.53 -8.51 7.61
C GLY A 51 21.92 -8.89 6.26
N GLN A 52 20.95 -9.77 6.24
CA GLN A 52 20.21 -10.19 5.03
C GLN A 52 18.87 -9.46 4.89
N ILE A 53 18.34 -8.93 6.00
CA ILE A 53 17.09 -8.19 5.99
C ILE A 53 17.34 -6.81 5.36
N VAL A 54 16.57 -6.50 4.33
CA VAL A 54 16.70 -5.24 3.59
C VAL A 54 15.57 -4.26 3.89
N HIS A 55 14.43 -4.76 4.37
CA HIS A 55 13.30 -3.91 4.75
C HIS A 55 12.36 -4.64 5.72
N ARG A 56 11.81 -3.90 6.69
CA ARG A 56 10.74 -4.33 7.59
C ARG A 56 9.61 -3.31 7.53
N SER A 57 8.38 -3.77 7.55
CA SER A 57 7.20 -2.91 7.55
C SER A 57 6.11 -3.46 8.46
N SER A 58 5.66 -2.64 9.41
CA SER A 58 4.46 -2.89 10.21
C SER A 58 3.20 -2.28 9.60
N LEU A 59 3.33 -1.48 8.54
CA LEU A 59 2.22 -0.86 7.83
C LEU A 59 1.83 -1.72 6.64
N PHE A 60 0.86 -2.58 6.82
CA PHE A 60 0.32 -3.44 5.77
C PHE A 60 -1.19 -3.57 5.92
N ARG A 61 -1.84 -4.05 4.88
CA ARG A 61 -3.28 -4.32 4.87
C ARG A 61 -3.52 -5.81 5.00
N HIS A 62 -4.60 -6.17 5.67
CA HIS A 62 -5.05 -7.55 5.74
C HIS A 62 -6.56 -7.62 5.52
N GLY A 63 -7.05 -8.76 5.07
CA GLY A 63 -8.47 -8.96 4.86
C GLY A 63 -8.85 -10.41 4.66
N VAL A 64 -10.12 -10.69 4.86
CA VAL A 64 -10.71 -12.01 4.65
C VAL A 64 -11.12 -12.15 3.19
N VAL A 65 -10.64 -13.21 2.54
CA VAL A 65 -11.04 -13.57 1.17
C VAL A 65 -12.30 -14.43 1.21
N ASP A 66 -12.27 -15.45 2.05
CA ASP A 66 -13.40 -16.33 2.39
C ASP A 66 -13.16 -17.00 3.76
N ASP A 67 -14.04 -17.90 4.18
CA ASP A 67 -13.98 -18.54 5.49
C ASP A 67 -12.64 -19.24 5.80
N ASN A 68 -11.91 -19.65 4.77
CA ASN A 68 -10.69 -20.45 4.88
C ASN A 68 -9.45 -19.73 4.35
N ARG A 69 -9.58 -18.50 3.87
CA ARG A 69 -8.47 -17.74 3.28
C ARG A 69 -8.44 -16.31 3.77
N VAL A 70 -7.28 -15.90 4.24
CA VAL A 70 -6.97 -14.51 4.59
C VAL A 70 -5.81 -14.02 3.75
N THR A 71 -5.78 -12.73 3.48
CA THR A 71 -4.70 -12.11 2.71
C THR A 71 -4.07 -10.98 3.51
N PHE A 72 -2.74 -10.90 3.40
CA PHE A 72 -1.94 -9.81 3.91
C PHE A 72 -1.25 -9.15 2.73
N SER A 73 -1.33 -7.85 2.61
CA SER A 73 -0.78 -7.10 1.48
C SER A 73 0.12 -5.98 1.95
N GLN A 74 1.32 -5.96 1.41
CA GLN A 74 2.29 -4.88 1.61
C GLN A 74 2.55 -4.17 0.28
N MET A 75 2.49 -2.85 0.32
CA MET A 75 2.91 -2.00 -0.79
C MET A 75 4.22 -1.30 -0.41
N LEU A 76 5.23 -1.46 -1.24
CA LEU A 76 6.49 -0.74 -1.17
C LEU A 76 6.40 0.44 -2.13
N ASP A 77 6.15 1.61 -1.61
CA ASP A 77 5.95 2.82 -2.40
C ASP A 77 7.27 3.41 -2.92
N THR A 78 7.21 4.45 -3.73
CA THR A 78 8.35 5.07 -4.41
C THR A 78 9.36 5.71 -3.46
N ASP A 79 8.99 6.02 -2.22
CA ASP A 79 9.88 6.55 -1.17
C ASP A 79 10.75 5.49 -0.49
N ILE A 80 10.46 4.19 -0.72
CA ILE A 80 11.17 3.03 -0.17
C ILE A 80 12.16 2.51 -1.20
N GLY A 81 13.37 2.13 -0.79
CA GLY A 81 14.45 1.57 -1.61
C GLY A 81 15.80 2.20 -1.17
N ASP A 82 16.91 1.94 -1.81
CA ASP A 82 17.21 1.04 -2.95
C ASP A 82 17.71 -0.32 -2.41
N PHE A 83 17.07 -1.39 -2.79
CA PHE A 83 17.51 -2.73 -2.38
C PHE A 83 16.98 -3.82 -3.33
N ASN A 84 17.62 -4.99 -3.27
CA ASN A 84 17.08 -6.20 -3.89
C ASN A 84 16.54 -7.12 -2.80
N PHE A 85 15.52 -7.90 -3.13
CA PHE A 85 15.02 -8.96 -2.27
C PHE A 85 14.64 -10.20 -3.07
N ASN A 86 14.79 -11.37 -2.47
CA ASN A 86 14.40 -12.67 -3.02
C ASN A 86 13.69 -13.55 -1.99
N TRP A 87 13.44 -13.01 -0.80
CA TRP A 87 12.76 -13.65 0.30
C TRP A 87 11.79 -12.68 0.95
N ILE A 88 10.59 -13.14 1.30
CA ILE A 88 9.57 -12.35 1.99
C ILE A 88 8.99 -13.21 3.11
N GLY A 89 8.77 -12.64 4.30
CA GLY A 89 8.16 -13.30 5.44
C GLY A 89 7.13 -12.45 6.16
N LEU A 90 6.21 -13.15 6.80
CA LEU A 90 5.25 -12.62 7.76
C LEU A 90 5.69 -13.02 9.16
N VAL A 91 5.84 -12.06 10.04
CA VAL A 91 6.23 -12.27 11.44
C VAL A 91 5.06 -11.92 12.34
N GLY A 92 4.78 -12.79 13.28
CA GLY A 92 3.81 -12.59 14.35
C GLY A 92 4.35 -13.20 15.63
N ASN A 93 4.10 -12.55 16.76
CA ASN A 93 4.62 -12.98 18.06
C ASN A 93 6.16 -13.19 18.06
N ASN A 94 6.92 -12.32 17.37
CA ASN A 94 8.37 -12.37 17.16
C ASN A 94 8.90 -13.66 16.48
N GLN A 95 8.05 -14.42 15.82
CA GLN A 95 8.42 -15.64 15.10
C GLN A 95 7.92 -15.60 13.65
N LEU A 96 8.59 -16.34 12.78
CA LEU A 96 8.20 -16.44 11.39
C LEU A 96 6.95 -17.31 11.26
N VAL A 97 5.86 -16.71 10.78
CA VAL A 97 4.57 -17.38 10.59
C VAL A 97 4.47 -17.98 9.19
N ALA A 98 4.82 -17.18 8.18
CA ALA A 98 4.78 -17.62 6.78
C ALA A 98 5.90 -16.95 5.99
N PHE A 99 6.33 -17.59 4.92
CA PHE A 99 7.36 -17.03 4.04
C PHE A 99 7.16 -17.46 2.59
N ALA A 100 7.87 -16.81 1.69
CA ALA A 100 7.93 -17.18 0.29
C ALA A 100 9.29 -16.82 -0.31
N TYR A 101 9.81 -17.72 -1.12
CA TYR A 101 10.93 -17.43 -2.02
C TYR A 101 10.39 -16.79 -3.29
N VAL A 102 11.00 -15.68 -3.68
CA VAL A 102 10.60 -14.94 -4.87
C VAL A 102 11.80 -14.72 -5.79
N PRO A 103 11.58 -14.56 -7.09
CA PRO A 103 12.67 -14.13 -7.97
C PRO A 103 13.29 -12.84 -7.46
N SER A 104 14.62 -12.73 -7.58
CA SER A 104 15.32 -11.50 -7.17
C SER A 104 14.66 -10.29 -7.83
N THR A 105 14.13 -9.42 -7.00
CA THR A 105 13.35 -8.25 -7.40
C THR A 105 14.04 -7.00 -6.87
N GLN A 106 14.23 -6.02 -7.74
CA GLN A 106 14.84 -4.74 -7.37
C GLN A 106 13.76 -3.73 -6.99
N LYS A 107 13.90 -3.15 -5.82
CA LYS A 107 13.14 -1.99 -5.36
C LYS A 107 13.98 -0.73 -5.52
N ILE A 108 13.47 0.22 -6.30
CA ILE A 108 14.13 1.48 -6.64
C ILE A 108 13.40 2.61 -5.95
N LYS A 109 14.13 3.43 -5.21
CA LYS A 109 13.62 4.64 -4.59
C LYS A 109 13.59 5.79 -5.60
N GLN A 110 12.55 6.60 -5.53
CA GLN A 110 12.49 7.85 -6.27
C GLN A 110 13.49 8.86 -5.68
N LEU A 111 14.39 9.38 -6.52
CA LEU A 111 15.37 10.38 -6.12
C LEU A 111 15.53 11.46 -7.19
N GLY A 112 14.97 12.64 -6.92
CA GLY A 112 15.00 13.76 -7.87
C GLY A 112 14.30 13.41 -9.19
N SER A 113 15.04 13.35 -10.30
CA SER A 113 14.54 12.97 -11.63
C SER A 113 14.57 11.47 -11.92
N ILE A 114 15.08 10.66 -10.97
CA ILE A 114 15.09 9.20 -11.11
C ILE A 114 13.72 8.70 -10.64
N GLU A 115 13.01 8.00 -11.54
CA GLU A 115 11.73 7.40 -11.22
C GLU A 115 11.92 6.16 -10.34
N GLY A 116 11.18 6.11 -9.22
CA GLY A 116 11.08 4.93 -8.38
C GLY A 116 10.05 3.94 -8.93
N ASN A 117 10.08 2.71 -8.42
CA ASN A 117 9.04 1.73 -8.70
C ASN A 117 8.16 1.49 -7.46
N THR A 118 6.90 1.13 -7.68
CA THR A 118 5.98 0.65 -6.64
C THR A 118 5.82 -0.85 -6.80
N ILE A 119 5.94 -1.60 -5.70
CA ILE A 119 5.82 -3.05 -5.69
C ILE A 119 4.77 -3.43 -4.64
N SER A 120 3.74 -4.15 -5.06
CA SER A 120 2.78 -4.78 -4.14
C SER A 120 3.08 -6.28 -4.00
N ARG A 121 2.99 -6.79 -2.78
CA ARG A 121 3.14 -8.20 -2.46
C ARG A 121 2.00 -8.65 -1.56
N ASN A 122 1.34 -9.72 -1.98
CA ASN A 122 0.22 -10.30 -1.27
C ASN A 122 0.58 -11.71 -0.80
N PHE A 123 0.37 -11.98 0.48
CA PHE A 123 0.38 -13.31 1.06
C PHE A 123 -1.05 -13.78 1.23
N VAL A 124 -1.37 -14.94 0.69
CA VAL A 124 -2.63 -15.62 0.97
C VAL A 124 -2.32 -16.84 1.82
N ILE A 125 -2.89 -16.87 3.01
CA ILE A 125 -2.82 -17.99 3.94
C ILE A 125 -4.14 -18.75 3.83
N GLU A 126 -4.04 -20.03 3.60
CA GLU A 126 -5.19 -20.95 3.51
C GLU A 126 -5.17 -21.92 4.67
N HIS A 127 -6.19 -21.86 5.50
CA HIS A 127 -6.41 -22.79 6.61
C HIS A 127 -7.90 -22.80 6.97
N LEU A 128 -8.43 -23.98 7.30
CA LEU A 128 -9.84 -24.15 7.62
C LEU A 128 -10.26 -23.26 8.80
N GLY A 129 -11.21 -22.35 8.55
CA GLY A 129 -11.76 -21.47 9.58
C GLY A 129 -10.88 -20.29 9.98
N ILE A 130 -9.80 -20.00 9.27
CA ILE A 130 -8.85 -18.90 9.61
C ILE A 130 -9.52 -17.52 9.65
N ALA A 131 -10.58 -17.31 8.90
CA ALA A 131 -11.31 -16.04 8.91
C ALA A 131 -11.86 -15.70 10.31
N ASN A 132 -12.25 -16.71 11.09
CA ASN A 132 -12.78 -16.52 12.44
C ASN A 132 -11.69 -16.17 13.47
N ALA A 133 -10.44 -16.47 13.16
CA ALA A 133 -9.28 -16.14 14.00
C ALA A 133 -8.78 -14.71 13.81
N MET A 134 -9.28 -13.99 12.78
CA MET A 134 -8.86 -12.61 12.52
C MET A 134 -9.58 -11.65 13.47
N PRO A 135 -8.84 -10.73 14.14
CA PRO A 135 -9.42 -9.80 15.10
C PRO A 135 -10.36 -8.78 14.43
N VAL A 136 -10.18 -8.52 13.14
CA VAL A 136 -11.03 -7.62 12.35
C VAL A 136 -11.32 -8.29 11.01
N GLN A 137 -12.60 -8.57 10.76
CA GLN A 137 -13.05 -9.13 9.49
C GLN A 137 -13.34 -8.01 8.49
N VAL A 138 -12.33 -7.62 7.73
CA VAL A 138 -12.48 -6.71 6.59
C VAL A 138 -12.42 -7.53 5.32
N SER A 139 -13.42 -7.38 4.43
CA SER A 139 -13.37 -8.05 3.14
C SER A 139 -12.16 -7.57 2.33
N ALA A 140 -11.34 -8.49 1.85
CA ALA A 140 -10.19 -8.16 1.02
C ALA A 140 -10.60 -7.38 -0.24
N GLN A 141 -11.80 -7.60 -0.76
CA GLN A 141 -12.32 -6.88 -1.92
C GLN A 141 -12.54 -5.39 -1.63
N SER A 142 -12.81 -5.00 -0.37
CA SER A 142 -13.08 -3.61 -0.02
C SER A 142 -11.84 -2.71 -0.11
N TRP A 143 -10.63 -3.24 0.04
CA TRP A 143 -9.39 -2.46 0.02
C TRP A 143 -8.40 -2.86 -1.09
N MET A 144 -8.49 -4.07 -1.65
CA MET A 144 -7.67 -4.45 -2.80
C MET A 144 -7.94 -3.58 -4.04
N TYR A 145 -9.15 -3.03 -4.14
CA TYR A 145 -9.59 -2.15 -5.22
C TYR A 145 -10.03 -0.79 -4.71
N ASP A 146 -9.75 -0.47 -3.44
CA ASP A 146 -10.13 0.81 -2.84
C ASP A 146 -9.09 1.87 -3.17
N TYR A 147 -9.41 2.68 -4.16
CA TYR A 147 -8.70 3.89 -4.53
C TYR A 147 -9.36 5.14 -3.94
N SER A 148 -10.10 5.00 -2.83
CA SER A 148 -10.88 6.11 -2.24
C SER A 148 -10.00 7.28 -1.83
N ASP A 149 -8.79 7.04 -1.35
CA ASP A 149 -7.85 8.10 -0.98
C ASP A 149 -7.35 8.84 -2.22
N GLU A 150 -6.94 8.14 -3.28
CA GLU A 150 -6.51 8.72 -4.54
C GLU A 150 -7.65 9.45 -5.24
N VAL A 151 -8.87 8.87 -5.22
CA VAL A 151 -10.08 9.50 -5.76
C VAL A 151 -10.45 10.74 -4.96
N SER A 152 -10.27 10.73 -3.63
CA SER A 152 -10.52 11.88 -2.77
C SER A 152 -9.54 13.01 -3.04
N LEU A 153 -8.26 12.71 -3.23
CA LEU A 153 -7.23 13.68 -3.63
C LEU A 153 -7.52 14.28 -5.01
N LEU A 154 -7.91 13.44 -5.98
CA LEU A 154 -8.31 13.89 -7.32
C LEU A 154 -9.55 14.79 -7.28
N LYS A 155 -10.54 14.44 -6.47
CA LYS A 155 -11.75 15.29 -6.26
C LYS A 155 -11.38 16.63 -5.64
N MET A 156 -10.54 16.65 -4.60
CA MET A 156 -10.08 17.91 -3.99
C MET A 156 -9.31 18.77 -5.00
N SER A 157 -8.41 18.18 -5.77
CA SER A 157 -7.67 18.87 -6.83
C SER A 157 -8.62 19.45 -7.90
N SER A 158 -9.61 18.68 -8.34
CA SER A 158 -10.59 19.15 -9.33
C SER A 158 -11.48 20.27 -8.80
N VAL A 159 -11.90 20.21 -7.53
CA VAL A 159 -12.66 21.29 -6.87
C VAL A 159 -11.82 22.55 -6.76
N THR A 160 -10.55 22.43 -6.34
CA THR A 160 -9.63 23.59 -6.24
C THR A 160 -9.43 24.25 -7.60
N THR A 161 -9.25 23.45 -8.66
CA THR A 161 -9.14 23.94 -10.03
C THR A 161 -10.43 24.64 -10.49
N ALA A 162 -11.59 24.04 -10.24
CA ALA A 162 -12.87 24.64 -10.58
C ALA A 162 -13.10 25.99 -9.87
N VAL A 163 -12.78 26.07 -8.57
CA VAL A 163 -12.88 27.32 -7.78
C VAL A 163 -11.94 28.38 -8.35
N SER A 164 -10.72 28.01 -8.72
CA SER A 164 -9.76 28.93 -9.33
C SER A 164 -10.23 29.46 -10.67
N VAL A 165 -10.81 28.61 -11.53
CA VAL A 165 -11.39 29.00 -12.83
C VAL A 165 -12.59 29.93 -12.64
N ILE A 166 -13.48 29.64 -11.69
CA ILE A 166 -14.61 30.51 -11.37
C ILE A 166 -14.14 31.85 -10.84
N GLY A 167 -13.13 31.86 -9.97
CA GLY A 167 -12.52 33.09 -9.45
C GLY A 167 -11.92 33.94 -10.56
N ALA A 168 -11.16 33.34 -11.47
CA ALA A 168 -10.55 34.03 -12.61
C ALA A 168 -11.63 34.60 -13.56
N ASN A 169 -12.66 33.85 -13.87
CA ASN A 169 -13.77 34.29 -14.70
C ASN A 169 -14.55 35.45 -14.07
N THR A 170 -14.79 35.40 -12.75
CA THR A 170 -15.48 36.48 -12.02
C THR A 170 -14.63 37.75 -12.02
N CYS A 171 -13.31 37.63 -11.90
CA CYS A 171 -12.40 38.78 -12.01
C CYS A 171 -12.38 39.37 -13.42
N GLY A 172 -12.39 38.52 -14.45
CA GLY A 172 -12.46 38.94 -15.86
C GLY A 172 -13.74 39.72 -16.17
N VAL A 173 -14.89 39.23 -15.70
CA VAL A 173 -16.18 39.90 -15.89
C VAL A 173 -16.22 41.26 -15.16
N LYS A 174 -15.72 41.34 -13.95
CA LYS A 174 -15.63 42.60 -13.21
C LYS A 174 -14.72 43.62 -13.92
N ASN A 175 -13.58 43.17 -14.43
CA ASN A 175 -12.67 44.05 -15.17
C ASN A 175 -13.29 44.54 -16.50
N ALA A 176 -13.98 43.67 -17.23
CA ALA A 176 -14.69 44.06 -18.45
C ALA A 176 -15.79 45.11 -18.18
N HIS A 177 -16.55 44.92 -17.10
CA HIS A 177 -17.60 45.86 -16.69
C HIS A 177 -17.02 47.22 -16.25
N TRP A 178 -15.89 47.21 -15.55
CA TRP A 178 -15.17 48.42 -15.17
C TRP A 178 -14.64 49.19 -16.40
N ASN A 179 -14.03 48.49 -17.34
CA ASN A 179 -13.53 49.11 -18.58
C ASN A 179 -14.65 49.68 -19.43
N MET A 180 -15.81 49.05 -19.51
CA MET A 180 -16.97 49.63 -20.18
C MET A 180 -17.46 50.94 -19.53
N ARG A 181 -17.52 50.97 -18.20
CA ARG A 181 -17.87 52.22 -17.48
C ARG A 181 -16.87 53.34 -17.72
N LEU A 182 -15.59 52.99 -17.72
CA LEU A 182 -14.53 53.98 -17.95
C LEU A 182 -14.62 54.57 -19.37
N SER A 183 -14.84 53.74 -20.38
CA SER A 183 -15.00 54.19 -21.76
C SER A 183 -16.23 55.06 -21.96
N GLU A 184 -17.34 54.76 -21.28
CA GLU A 184 -18.56 55.58 -21.31
C GLU A 184 -18.31 56.99 -20.66
N GLN A 185 -17.62 57.01 -19.53
CA GLN A 185 -17.24 58.28 -18.86
C GLN A 185 -16.31 59.14 -19.73
N LEU A 186 -15.33 58.54 -20.39
CA LEU A 186 -14.43 59.23 -21.30
C LEU A 186 -15.20 59.84 -22.49
N ARG A 187 -16.13 59.09 -23.09
CA ARG A 187 -16.95 59.59 -24.17
C ARG A 187 -17.82 60.79 -23.74
N GLN A 188 -18.39 60.78 -22.54
CA GLN A 188 -19.16 61.89 -21.99
C GLN A 188 -18.34 63.14 -21.71
N LEU A 189 -17.03 63.00 -21.49
CA LEU A 189 -16.12 64.13 -21.30
C LEU A 189 -15.65 64.74 -22.63
N GLU A 190 -15.58 63.93 -23.69
CA GLU A 190 -15.21 64.39 -25.04
C GLU A 190 -16.36 65.12 -25.76
N GLU A 191 -17.63 64.87 -25.36
CA GLU A 191 -18.84 65.50 -25.91
C GLU A 191 -19.19 66.85 -25.20
N ARG A 192 -18.36 67.31 -24.23
CA ARG A 192 -18.52 68.59 -23.53
C ARG A 192 -17.52 69.64 -24.03
#